data_f3e8f18ac57ab1791c10c6ec341fd718
#
_entry.id   f3e8f18ac57ab1791c10c6ec341fd718
#
_cell.length_a   1.000
_cell.length_b   1.000
_cell.length_c   1.000
_cell.angle_alpha   90.00
_cell.angle_beta   90.00
_cell.angle_gamma   90.00
#
_symmetry.space_group_name_H-M   'P 1'
#
loop_
_entity.id
_entity.type
_entity.pdbx_description
1 polymer ?
#
loop_
_entity_poly.entity_id
_entity_poly.type
_entity_poly.pdbx_seq_one_letter_code
_entity_poly.pdbx_strand_id
1 'polypeptide(L)'
;MRKLLFGLIALCVVLSTGCKRKSKYAYLADREFPVEIEVVGIGSNKVTNTYVGEIVAKTSIPLTFPLGGQITSVQVKSGQNVREGQVIATVDDVQAKSMLESAEAMLNQAQDGYRRLKPLHEQGGLSDVKWVEMETNLQKAQSMAISSRKRYEECTLRAVQNGVVNLLDIEVGQQLSPGQPIGEILDLSGRKATFTVPESEIGALLHGDKLVVALPALNQSFDATIDEKSFIATRLAHTYKVTAILQNCKDVDDLLPGMVCRVVVENKQIKGYIVSAGCVQTQQSGHSVWVIRNGRAERTMVNIAEFVENGVLVSDGLQAGDTVISKGYQKMYNGARISF
;
A
#
# COMPACT_ATOMS: atom_id res chain seq x y z
N MET A 1 -65.68 16.58 73.96
CA MET A 1 -64.82 16.60 72.78
C MET A 1 -63.35 16.61 73.12
N ARG A 2 -62.83 17.04 74.26
CA ARG A 2 -61.41 17.08 74.63
C ARG A 2 -60.77 15.72 74.99
N LYS A 3 -61.52 14.69 75.40
CA LYS A 3 -61.03 13.35 75.80
C LYS A 3 -60.87 12.40 74.62
N LEU A 4 -61.52 12.60 73.49
CA LEU A 4 -61.38 11.82 72.24
C LEU A 4 -60.14 12.25 71.41
N LEU A 5 -59.73 13.53 71.61
CA LEU A 5 -58.55 14.02 70.86
C LEU A 5 -57.23 13.51 71.44
N PHE A 6 -57.16 13.21 72.76
CA PHE A 6 -55.96 12.63 73.39
C PHE A 6 -55.79 11.13 73.10
N GLY A 7 -56.87 10.38 72.87
CA GLY A 7 -56.76 8.96 72.44
C GLY A 7 -56.26 8.79 71.04
N LEU A 8 -56.58 9.72 70.13
CA LEU A 8 -56.17 9.66 68.75
C LEU A 8 -54.65 10.00 68.53
N ILE A 9 -54.15 10.94 69.40
CA ILE A 9 -52.71 11.32 69.38
C ILE A 9 -51.85 10.22 70.00
N ALA A 10 -52.32 9.51 71.03
CA ALA A 10 -51.57 8.37 71.59
C ALA A 10 -51.51 7.15 70.66
N LEU A 11 -52.52 6.94 69.80
CA LEU A 11 -52.52 5.84 68.81
C LEU A 11 -51.61 6.12 67.64
N CYS A 12 -51.38 7.39 67.28
CA CYS A 12 -50.41 7.75 66.20
C CYS A 12 -48.93 7.60 66.58
N VAL A 13 -48.59 7.69 67.88
CA VAL A 13 -47.19 7.59 68.35
C VAL A 13 -46.70 6.11 68.41
N VAL A 14 -47.62 5.16 68.58
CA VAL A 14 -47.28 3.74 68.66
C VAL A 14 -46.98 3.11 67.20
N LEU A 15 -47.51 3.76 66.17
CA LEU A 15 -47.31 3.29 64.79
C LEU A 15 -45.99 3.75 64.09
N SER A 16 -45.19 4.61 64.78
CA SER A 16 -43.92 5.11 64.21
C SER A 16 -42.67 4.30 64.61
N THR A 17 -42.80 3.11 65.27
CA THR A 17 -41.70 2.18 65.35
C THR A 17 -41.53 1.43 64.02
N GLY A 18 -41.05 2.19 62.99
CA GLY A 18 -40.69 1.65 61.71
C GLY A 18 -39.63 0.61 61.86
N CYS A 19 -39.91 -0.62 61.49
CA CYS A 19 -38.94 -1.64 61.24
C CYS A 19 -37.79 -1.08 60.42
N LYS A 20 -36.60 -0.96 61.01
CA LYS A 20 -35.36 -0.87 60.23
C LYS A 20 -35.27 -2.09 59.37
N ARG A 21 -35.78 -1.99 58.12
CA ARG A 21 -35.51 -2.94 57.06
C ARG A 21 -33.98 -2.96 56.88
N LYS A 22 -33.29 -3.92 57.48
CA LYS A 22 -31.92 -4.21 57.16
C LYS A 22 -31.89 -4.42 55.65
N SER A 23 -31.27 -3.53 54.92
CA SER A 23 -31.15 -3.59 53.49
C SER A 23 -30.59 -5.00 53.14
N LYS A 24 -31.27 -5.67 52.24
CA LYS A 24 -30.80 -6.98 51.67
C LYS A 24 -29.36 -6.92 51.15
N TYR A 25 -28.87 -5.70 50.91
CA TYR A 25 -27.50 -5.39 50.50
C TYR A 25 -26.48 -5.41 51.63
N ALA A 26 -26.86 -5.26 52.90
CA ALA A 26 -25.95 -5.34 54.04
C ALA A 26 -25.42 -6.78 54.29
N TYR A 27 -26.15 -7.79 53.84
CA TYR A 27 -25.72 -9.20 53.92
C TYR A 27 -24.67 -9.59 52.89
N LEU A 28 -24.58 -8.84 51.79
CA LEU A 28 -23.58 -9.09 50.72
C LEU A 28 -22.23 -8.40 51.04
N ALA A 29 -22.23 -7.37 51.90
CA ALA A 29 -21.04 -6.57 52.20
C ALA A 29 -19.97 -7.32 53.02
N ASP A 30 -20.33 -8.41 53.69
CA ASP A 30 -19.43 -9.18 54.55
C ASP A 30 -19.06 -10.59 53.99
N ARG A 31 -19.53 -10.88 52.76
CA ARG A 31 -19.25 -12.15 52.11
C ARG A 31 -17.95 -12.09 51.37
N GLU A 32 -17.00 -12.91 51.72
CA GLU A 32 -15.78 -13.14 50.97
C GLU A 32 -16.01 -14.08 49.78
N PHE A 33 -15.46 -13.71 48.65
CA PHE A 33 -15.54 -14.50 47.43
C PHE A 33 -14.20 -15.20 47.19
N PRO A 34 -14.16 -16.53 47.11
CA PRO A 34 -12.95 -17.24 46.73
C PRO A 34 -12.66 -16.99 45.25
N VAL A 35 -11.42 -16.58 44.95
CA VAL A 35 -10.99 -16.24 43.58
C VAL A 35 -9.63 -16.79 43.30
N GLU A 36 -9.36 -17.08 42.02
CA GLU A 36 -8.00 -17.26 41.54
C GLU A 36 -7.49 -15.93 41.00
N ILE A 37 -6.25 -15.63 41.29
CA ILE A 37 -5.60 -14.39 40.94
C ILE A 37 -4.42 -14.60 40.02
N GLU A 38 -4.11 -13.58 39.22
CA GLU A 38 -2.96 -13.52 38.35
C GLU A 38 -2.30 -12.16 38.53
N VAL A 39 -0.97 -12.11 38.65
CA VAL A 39 -0.22 -10.87 38.71
C VAL A 39 0.08 -10.41 37.28
N VAL A 40 -0.26 -9.18 37.00
CA VAL A 40 -0.10 -8.56 35.68
C VAL A 40 1.39 -8.43 35.34
N GLY A 41 1.82 -9.16 34.33
CA GLY A 41 3.17 -9.11 33.81
C GLY A 41 3.33 -7.97 32.79
N ILE A 42 4.48 -7.30 32.81
CA ILE A 42 4.86 -6.38 31.72
C ILE A 42 5.14 -7.26 30.49
N GLY A 43 4.42 -6.98 29.42
CA GLY A 43 4.61 -7.65 28.15
C GLY A 43 4.85 -6.65 27.04
N SER A 44 5.53 -7.09 26.03
CA SER A 44 5.61 -6.36 24.77
C SER A 44 5.43 -7.36 23.65
N ASN A 45 4.58 -7.05 22.72
CA ASN A 45 4.44 -7.84 21.50
C ASN A 45 4.82 -6.99 20.29
N LYS A 46 5.48 -7.63 19.33
CA LYS A 46 5.63 -7.05 17.99
C LYS A 46 4.33 -7.32 17.25
N VAL A 47 3.52 -6.29 17.08
CA VAL A 47 2.34 -6.40 16.23
C VAL A 47 2.82 -6.52 14.79
N THR A 48 2.47 -7.62 14.15
CA THR A 48 2.75 -7.85 12.75
C THR A 48 1.46 -7.72 11.94
N ASN A 49 1.41 -6.74 11.06
CA ASN A 49 0.32 -6.66 10.10
C ASN A 49 0.69 -7.45 8.85
N THR A 50 -0.26 -8.24 8.37
CA THR A 50 -0.09 -9.04 7.15
C THR A 50 -1.05 -8.54 6.08
N TYR A 51 -0.48 -8.16 4.94
CA TYR A 51 -1.23 -7.72 3.76
C TYR A 51 -1.05 -8.72 2.63
N VAL A 52 -2.07 -8.85 1.79
CA VAL A 52 -1.96 -9.59 0.53
C VAL A 52 -1.52 -8.63 -0.56
N GLY A 53 -0.54 -9.06 -1.32
CA GLY A 53 0.02 -8.30 -2.43
C GLY A 53 0.34 -9.18 -3.62
N GLU A 54 0.93 -8.57 -4.62
CA GLU A 54 1.42 -9.23 -5.83
C GLU A 54 2.85 -8.79 -6.15
N ILE A 55 3.59 -9.70 -6.77
CA ILE A 55 4.91 -9.38 -7.31
C ILE A 55 4.73 -8.68 -8.65
N VAL A 56 5.47 -7.59 -8.84
CA VAL A 56 5.53 -6.86 -10.11
C VAL A 56 6.98 -6.74 -10.59
N ALA A 57 7.15 -6.56 -11.89
CA ALA A 57 8.44 -6.24 -12.46
C ALA A 57 8.96 -4.90 -11.92
N LYS A 58 10.27 -4.70 -11.94
CA LYS A 58 10.87 -3.40 -11.58
C LYS A 58 10.31 -2.28 -12.43
N THR A 59 10.16 -2.52 -13.74
CA THR A 59 9.56 -1.61 -14.70
C THR A 59 8.83 -2.43 -15.76
N SER A 60 7.65 -1.96 -16.17
CA SER A 60 6.92 -2.45 -17.34
C SER A 60 6.72 -1.30 -18.32
N ILE A 61 7.12 -1.49 -19.59
CA ILE A 61 6.99 -0.49 -20.64
C ILE A 61 6.13 -1.08 -21.75
N PRO A 62 4.96 -0.47 -22.05
CA PRO A 62 4.12 -0.93 -23.14
C PRO A 62 4.81 -0.73 -24.49
N LEU A 63 4.63 -1.70 -25.37
CA LEU A 63 5.07 -1.66 -26.75
C LEU A 63 3.94 -1.11 -27.61
N THR A 64 4.21 0.00 -28.33
CA THR A 64 3.23 0.65 -29.21
C THR A 64 3.91 1.19 -30.44
N PHE A 65 3.20 1.20 -31.58
CA PHE A 65 3.61 1.96 -32.76
C PHE A 65 2.92 3.32 -32.74
N PRO A 66 3.67 4.44 -32.68
CA PRO A 66 3.08 5.79 -32.62
C PRO A 66 2.20 6.12 -33.84
N LEU A 67 2.59 5.64 -35.02
CA LEU A 67 1.90 5.93 -36.29
C LEU A 67 0.89 4.83 -36.69
N GLY A 68 0.95 3.65 -36.06
CA GLY A 68 0.22 2.46 -36.53
C GLY A 68 0.78 1.96 -37.87
N GLY A 69 -0.02 1.17 -38.60
CA GLY A 69 0.34 0.64 -39.91
C GLY A 69 0.19 -0.87 -40.00
N GLN A 70 0.44 -1.45 -41.19
CA GLN A 70 0.41 -2.88 -41.39
C GLN A 70 1.75 -3.50 -41.00
N ILE A 71 1.72 -4.56 -40.17
CA ILE A 71 2.95 -5.26 -39.73
C ILE A 71 3.57 -5.98 -40.91
N THR A 72 4.86 -5.71 -41.16
CA THR A 72 5.65 -6.33 -42.21
C THR A 72 6.57 -7.40 -41.67
N SER A 73 7.06 -7.27 -40.43
CA SER A 73 7.86 -8.31 -39.77
C SER A 73 7.71 -8.30 -38.26
N VAL A 74 7.89 -9.46 -37.63
CA VAL A 74 7.99 -9.65 -36.18
C VAL A 74 9.25 -10.47 -35.93
N GLN A 75 10.20 -9.92 -35.18
CA GLN A 75 11.53 -10.50 -34.97
C GLN A 75 11.72 -11.17 -33.61
N VAL A 76 10.77 -10.99 -32.69
CA VAL A 76 10.81 -11.51 -31.31
C VAL A 76 9.52 -12.22 -30.96
N LYS A 77 9.58 -13.08 -29.94
CA LYS A 77 8.41 -13.80 -29.39
C LYS A 77 8.17 -13.40 -27.94
N SER A 78 6.93 -13.59 -27.46
CA SER A 78 6.63 -13.53 -26.02
C SER A 78 7.56 -14.46 -25.23
N GLY A 79 8.05 -14.00 -24.10
CA GLY A 79 9.02 -14.69 -23.25
C GLY A 79 10.49 -14.53 -23.67
N GLN A 80 10.77 -13.88 -24.78
CA GLN A 80 12.14 -13.68 -25.26
C GLN A 80 12.82 -12.50 -24.56
N ASN A 81 14.09 -12.70 -24.18
CA ASN A 81 14.95 -11.62 -23.71
C ASN A 81 15.35 -10.71 -24.88
N VAL A 82 15.27 -9.41 -24.69
CA VAL A 82 15.68 -8.37 -25.63
C VAL A 82 16.64 -7.39 -24.99
N ARG A 83 17.49 -6.78 -25.83
CA ARG A 83 18.41 -5.72 -25.44
C ARG A 83 17.89 -4.37 -25.92
N GLU A 84 18.24 -3.32 -25.23
CA GLU A 84 17.98 -1.95 -25.66
C GLU A 84 18.43 -1.73 -27.11
N GLY A 85 17.59 -1.08 -27.94
CA GLY A 85 17.80 -0.86 -29.37
C GLY A 85 17.47 -2.06 -30.27
N GLN A 86 17.28 -3.28 -29.73
CA GLN A 86 16.94 -4.46 -30.53
C GLN A 86 15.59 -4.26 -31.24
N VAL A 87 15.52 -4.61 -32.52
CA VAL A 87 14.29 -4.56 -33.32
C VAL A 87 13.31 -5.63 -32.83
N ILE A 88 12.08 -5.22 -32.58
CA ILE A 88 10.97 -6.07 -32.14
C ILE A 88 10.06 -6.41 -33.34
N ALA A 89 9.59 -5.39 -34.04
CA ALA A 89 8.72 -5.52 -35.18
C ALA A 89 8.84 -4.29 -36.10
N THR A 90 8.39 -4.42 -37.33
CA THR A 90 8.34 -3.33 -38.30
C THR A 90 6.95 -3.24 -38.92
N VAL A 91 6.52 -2.03 -39.23
CA VAL A 91 5.34 -1.76 -40.06
C VAL A 91 5.75 -1.28 -41.44
N ASP A 92 4.79 -1.20 -42.39
CA ASP A 92 5.02 -0.68 -43.73
C ASP A 92 5.62 0.73 -43.68
N ASP A 93 6.80 0.88 -44.25
CA ASP A 93 7.61 2.09 -44.22
C ASP A 93 7.71 2.78 -45.59
N VAL A 94 7.12 2.24 -46.62
CA VAL A 94 7.29 2.71 -48.03
C VAL A 94 6.96 4.19 -48.16
N GLN A 95 5.84 4.65 -47.60
CA GLN A 95 5.44 6.04 -47.63
C GLN A 95 6.38 6.93 -46.80
N ALA A 96 6.72 6.51 -45.58
CA ALA A 96 7.59 7.24 -44.69
C ALA A 96 9.02 7.41 -45.30
N LYS A 97 9.52 6.36 -45.90
CA LYS A 97 10.81 6.36 -46.61
C LYS A 97 10.82 7.34 -47.78
N SER A 98 9.78 7.31 -48.63
CA SER A 98 9.65 8.23 -49.76
C SER A 98 9.57 9.68 -49.31
N MET A 99 8.87 9.96 -48.23
CA MET A 99 8.81 11.30 -47.62
C MET A 99 10.18 11.75 -47.08
N LEU A 100 10.93 10.85 -46.45
CA LEU A 100 12.28 11.13 -45.95
C LEU A 100 13.23 11.46 -47.11
N GLU A 101 13.24 10.64 -48.15
CA GLU A 101 14.10 10.85 -49.36
C GLU A 101 13.81 12.21 -50.03
N SER A 102 12.51 12.59 -50.14
CA SER A 102 12.12 13.91 -50.66
C SER A 102 12.59 15.05 -49.78
N ALA A 103 12.40 14.92 -48.44
CA ALA A 103 12.81 15.97 -47.50
C ALA A 103 14.35 16.12 -47.45
N GLU A 104 15.10 15.03 -47.55
CA GLU A 104 16.56 15.04 -47.62
C GLU A 104 17.05 15.70 -48.91
N ALA A 105 16.40 15.46 -50.06
CA ALA A 105 16.72 16.17 -51.31
C ALA A 105 16.50 17.67 -51.21
N MET A 106 15.40 18.12 -50.59
CA MET A 106 15.14 19.54 -50.33
C MET A 106 16.15 20.17 -49.38
N LEU A 107 16.55 19.43 -48.34
CA LEU A 107 17.60 19.88 -47.41
C LEU A 107 18.95 20.04 -48.14
N ASN A 108 19.35 19.08 -48.93
CA ASN A 108 20.57 19.10 -49.71
C ASN A 108 20.57 20.34 -50.66
N GLN A 109 19.46 20.61 -51.35
CA GLN A 109 19.31 21.78 -52.23
C GLN A 109 19.46 23.10 -51.42
N ALA A 110 18.79 23.20 -50.27
CA ALA A 110 18.88 24.42 -49.44
C ALA A 110 20.29 24.61 -48.86
N GLN A 111 20.95 23.54 -48.44
CA GLN A 111 22.34 23.60 -47.96
C GLN A 111 23.31 24.02 -49.04
N ASP A 112 23.13 23.51 -50.24
CA ASP A 112 24.00 23.89 -51.42
C ASP A 112 23.80 25.36 -51.77
N GLY A 113 22.55 25.87 -51.80
CA GLY A 113 22.25 27.27 -52.01
C GLY A 113 22.86 28.16 -50.93
N TYR A 114 22.69 27.79 -49.66
CA TYR A 114 23.30 28.52 -48.53
C TYR A 114 24.79 28.57 -48.63
N ARG A 115 25.46 27.43 -48.88
CA ARG A 115 26.92 27.33 -48.99
C ARG A 115 27.49 28.21 -50.13
N ARG A 116 26.78 28.33 -51.26
CA ARG A 116 27.21 29.15 -52.40
C ARG A 116 26.97 30.63 -52.16
N LEU A 117 25.91 31.02 -51.47
CA LEU A 117 25.53 32.41 -51.28
C LEU A 117 26.18 33.04 -50.02
N LYS A 118 26.61 32.25 -49.06
CA LYS A 118 27.27 32.74 -47.85
C LYS A 118 28.51 33.59 -48.12
N PRO A 119 29.49 33.21 -48.97
CA PRO A 119 30.64 34.02 -49.28
C PRO A 119 30.26 35.33 -50.01
N LEU A 120 29.21 35.31 -50.85
CA LEU A 120 28.73 36.47 -51.56
C LEU A 120 28.09 37.50 -50.60
N HIS A 121 27.33 37.02 -49.61
CA HIS A 121 26.78 37.87 -48.54
C HIS A 121 27.92 38.51 -47.69
N GLU A 122 28.91 37.71 -47.26
CA GLU A 122 30.06 38.20 -46.49
C GLU A 122 30.90 39.26 -47.22
N GLN A 123 30.88 39.24 -48.56
CA GLN A 123 31.52 40.23 -49.41
C GLN A 123 30.63 41.45 -49.74
N GLY A 124 29.41 41.55 -49.16
CA GLY A 124 28.45 42.61 -49.42
C GLY A 124 27.73 42.54 -50.77
N GLY A 125 27.88 41.43 -51.52
CA GLY A 125 27.27 41.20 -52.83
C GLY A 125 25.85 40.66 -52.84
N LEU A 126 25.28 40.41 -51.64
CA LEU A 126 23.91 39.91 -51.47
C LEU A 126 23.16 40.79 -50.45
N SER A 127 21.89 41.15 -50.75
CA SER A 127 21.08 41.93 -49.80
C SER A 127 20.70 41.11 -48.57
N ASP A 128 20.60 41.75 -47.40
CA ASP A 128 20.20 41.11 -46.12
C ASP A 128 18.84 40.38 -46.22
N VAL A 129 17.89 40.99 -46.97
CA VAL A 129 16.57 40.36 -47.18
C VAL A 129 16.70 38.98 -47.87
N LYS A 130 17.57 38.91 -48.89
CA LYS A 130 17.81 37.67 -49.63
C LYS A 130 18.57 36.65 -48.79
N TRP A 131 19.50 37.13 -47.97
CA TRP A 131 20.23 36.31 -47.02
C TRP A 131 19.29 35.67 -45.98
N VAL A 132 18.41 36.46 -45.32
CA VAL A 132 17.40 35.97 -44.36
C VAL A 132 16.42 34.97 -44.99
N GLU A 133 16.01 35.21 -46.26
CA GLU A 133 15.20 34.25 -47.00
C GLU A 133 15.91 32.89 -47.16
N MET A 134 17.21 32.91 -47.50
CA MET A 134 18.01 31.69 -47.65
C MET A 134 18.20 30.94 -46.31
N GLU A 135 18.51 31.66 -45.23
CA GLU A 135 18.58 31.06 -43.88
C GLU A 135 17.28 30.45 -43.47
N THR A 136 16.16 31.16 -43.69
CA THR A 136 14.82 30.65 -43.38
C THR A 136 14.47 29.38 -44.17
N ASN A 137 14.82 29.34 -45.47
CA ASN A 137 14.60 28.17 -46.32
C ASN A 137 15.45 26.99 -45.88
N LEU A 138 16.72 27.21 -45.52
CA LEU A 138 17.56 26.14 -44.94
C LEU A 138 16.96 25.60 -43.65
N GLN A 139 16.53 26.47 -42.73
CA GLN A 139 15.94 26.07 -41.46
C GLN A 139 14.63 25.24 -41.66
N LYS A 140 13.77 25.67 -42.61
CA LYS A 140 12.56 24.93 -42.97
C LYS A 140 12.90 23.55 -43.52
N ALA A 141 13.85 23.45 -44.45
CA ALA A 141 14.27 22.17 -45.01
C ALA A 141 14.87 21.24 -43.97
N GLN A 142 15.69 21.75 -43.03
CA GLN A 142 16.23 21.00 -41.91
C GLN A 142 15.12 20.44 -41.02
N SER A 143 14.15 21.26 -40.64
CA SER A 143 13.04 20.85 -39.80
C SER A 143 12.18 19.75 -40.47
N MET A 144 11.98 19.87 -41.79
CA MET A 144 11.23 18.90 -42.58
C MET A 144 11.95 17.55 -42.68
N ALA A 145 13.27 17.56 -42.90
CA ALA A 145 14.08 16.34 -42.93
C ALA A 145 14.11 15.66 -41.56
N ILE A 146 14.26 16.39 -40.46
CA ILE A 146 14.20 15.83 -39.09
C ILE A 146 12.85 15.17 -38.83
N SER A 147 11.75 15.84 -39.16
CA SER A 147 10.41 15.31 -38.95
C SER A 147 10.14 14.06 -39.78
N SER A 148 10.55 14.03 -41.06
CA SER A 148 10.40 12.88 -41.96
C SER A 148 11.27 11.70 -41.50
N ARG A 149 12.49 11.96 -41.03
CA ARG A 149 13.38 10.93 -40.48
C ARG A 149 12.77 10.28 -39.25
N LYS A 150 12.23 11.07 -38.32
CA LYS A 150 11.56 10.55 -37.14
C LYS A 150 10.38 9.64 -37.51
N ARG A 151 9.55 10.05 -38.48
CA ARG A 151 8.45 9.22 -38.96
C ARG A 151 8.92 7.88 -39.54
N TYR A 152 10.01 7.90 -40.30
CA TYR A 152 10.59 6.68 -40.85
C TYR A 152 11.15 5.76 -39.75
N GLU A 153 11.84 6.33 -38.76
CA GLU A 153 12.34 5.60 -37.60
C GLU A 153 11.21 4.97 -36.77
N GLU A 154 10.07 5.66 -36.62
CA GLU A 154 8.88 5.19 -35.92
C GLU A 154 8.17 4.01 -36.61
N CYS A 155 8.51 3.68 -37.86
CA CYS A 155 8.03 2.46 -38.54
C CYS A 155 8.76 1.19 -38.02
N THR A 156 9.84 1.35 -37.25
CA THR A 156 10.61 0.27 -36.65
C THR A 156 10.48 0.35 -35.12
N LEU A 157 9.79 -0.61 -34.53
CA LEU A 157 9.69 -0.72 -33.07
C LEU A 157 10.94 -1.37 -32.50
N ARG A 158 11.61 -0.65 -31.60
CA ARG A 158 12.81 -1.13 -30.89
C ARG A 158 12.55 -1.20 -29.41
N ALA A 159 13.24 -2.13 -28.75
CA ALA A 159 13.27 -2.22 -27.31
C ALA A 159 13.89 -0.95 -26.70
N VAL A 160 13.18 -0.29 -25.78
CA VAL A 160 13.64 0.94 -25.12
C VAL A 160 14.51 0.66 -23.91
N GLN A 161 14.55 -0.61 -23.46
CA GLN A 161 15.38 -1.09 -22.35
C GLN A 161 15.64 -2.59 -22.50
N ASN A 162 16.61 -3.10 -21.74
CA ASN A 162 16.80 -4.54 -21.59
C ASN A 162 15.64 -5.15 -20.81
N GLY A 163 15.17 -6.33 -21.18
CA GLY A 163 14.09 -7.00 -20.48
C GLY A 163 13.54 -8.21 -21.22
N VAL A 164 12.41 -8.71 -20.76
CA VAL A 164 11.65 -9.80 -21.35
C VAL A 164 10.39 -9.26 -22.01
N VAL A 165 10.16 -9.65 -23.26
CA VAL A 165 8.92 -9.30 -23.97
C VAL A 165 7.78 -10.13 -23.40
N ASN A 166 6.72 -9.47 -22.98
CA ASN A 166 5.51 -10.09 -22.44
C ASN A 166 4.28 -9.75 -23.29
N LEU A 167 3.37 -10.71 -23.44
CA LEU A 167 2.07 -10.55 -24.12
C LEU A 167 2.17 -9.93 -25.51
N LEU A 168 3.20 -10.27 -26.29
CA LEU A 168 3.29 -9.81 -27.68
C LEU A 168 2.26 -10.56 -28.53
N ASP A 169 1.18 -9.86 -28.87
CA ASP A 169 0.02 -10.40 -29.63
C ASP A 169 -0.11 -9.67 -30.97
N ILE A 170 0.79 -10.01 -31.89
CA ILE A 170 0.82 -9.44 -33.25
C ILE A 170 1.26 -10.45 -34.30
N GLU A 171 0.70 -10.33 -35.49
CA GLU A 171 1.03 -11.16 -36.64
C GLU A 171 1.37 -10.32 -37.88
N VAL A 172 2.21 -10.87 -38.76
CA VAL A 172 2.53 -10.24 -40.04
C VAL A 172 1.26 -10.11 -40.89
N GLY A 173 1.07 -8.94 -41.45
CA GLY A 173 -0.14 -8.58 -42.20
C GLY A 173 -1.25 -7.94 -41.37
N GLN A 174 -1.18 -7.96 -40.05
CA GLN A 174 -2.12 -7.31 -39.16
C GLN A 174 -2.03 -5.79 -39.28
N GLN A 175 -3.20 -5.10 -39.28
CA GLN A 175 -3.29 -3.65 -39.26
C GLN A 175 -3.39 -3.13 -37.83
N LEU A 176 -2.51 -2.21 -37.44
CA LEU A 176 -2.48 -1.58 -36.12
C LEU A 176 -2.97 -0.14 -36.18
N SER A 177 -3.71 0.25 -35.14
CA SER A 177 -4.06 1.65 -34.89
C SER A 177 -2.89 2.40 -34.22
N PRO A 178 -2.76 3.73 -34.46
CA PRO A 178 -1.76 4.55 -33.78
C PRO A 178 -1.89 4.44 -32.25
N GLY A 179 -0.77 4.17 -31.57
CA GLY A 179 -0.71 4.06 -30.11
C GLY A 179 -1.34 2.80 -29.52
N GLN A 180 -1.79 1.85 -30.32
CA GLN A 180 -2.34 0.58 -29.84
C GLN A 180 -1.26 -0.22 -29.11
N PRO A 181 -1.49 -0.64 -27.85
CA PRO A 181 -0.56 -1.53 -27.14
C PRO A 181 -0.61 -2.92 -27.76
N ILE A 182 0.59 -3.47 -28.01
CA ILE A 182 0.78 -4.78 -28.66
C ILE A 182 1.53 -5.78 -27.78
N GLY A 183 1.93 -5.36 -26.60
CA GLY A 183 2.70 -6.12 -25.62
C GLY A 183 3.42 -5.18 -24.67
N GLU A 184 4.34 -5.70 -23.91
CA GLU A 184 5.17 -4.93 -22.98
C GLU A 184 6.55 -5.52 -22.82
N ILE A 185 7.53 -4.72 -22.37
CA ILE A 185 8.84 -5.18 -21.95
C ILE A 185 8.92 -5.08 -20.44
N LEU A 186 9.20 -6.19 -19.78
CA LEU A 186 9.38 -6.30 -18.34
C LEU A 186 10.87 -6.26 -17.98
N ASP A 187 11.28 -5.31 -17.15
CA ASP A 187 12.60 -5.34 -16.51
C ASP A 187 12.53 -6.29 -15.30
N LEU A 188 13.13 -7.44 -15.46
CA LEU A 188 13.23 -8.45 -14.42
C LEU A 188 14.54 -8.39 -13.62
N SER A 189 15.39 -7.37 -13.79
CA SER A 189 16.63 -7.19 -13.00
C SER A 189 16.38 -6.93 -11.51
N GLY A 190 15.16 -6.60 -11.14
CA GLY A 190 14.65 -6.48 -9.78
C GLY A 190 13.17 -6.84 -9.75
N ARG A 191 12.63 -7.01 -8.55
CA ARG A 191 11.21 -7.28 -8.31
C ARG A 191 10.71 -6.33 -7.26
N LYS A 192 9.45 -5.98 -7.35
CA LYS A 192 8.74 -5.19 -6.35
C LYS A 192 7.52 -5.98 -5.88
N ALA A 193 7.13 -5.80 -4.63
CA ALA A 193 5.85 -6.25 -4.11
C ALA A 193 4.92 -5.05 -4.03
N THR A 194 3.74 -5.16 -4.61
CA THR A 194 2.70 -4.15 -4.50
C THR A 194 1.56 -4.71 -3.66
N PHE A 195 1.13 -3.96 -2.65
CA PHE A 195 0.05 -4.35 -1.74
C PHE A 195 -0.81 -3.14 -1.36
N THR A 196 -1.98 -3.39 -0.79
CA THR A 196 -2.92 -2.36 -0.37
C THR A 196 -3.05 -2.33 1.14
N VAL A 197 -3.07 -1.13 1.70
CA VAL A 197 -3.13 -0.88 3.15
C VAL A 197 -4.35 -0.03 3.47
N PRO A 198 -5.16 -0.37 4.49
CA PRO A 198 -6.28 0.43 4.95
C PRO A 198 -5.87 1.83 5.40
N GLU A 199 -6.80 2.80 5.32
CA GLU A 199 -6.58 4.18 5.76
C GLU A 199 -6.17 4.28 7.23
N SER A 200 -6.71 3.43 8.10
CA SER A 200 -6.37 3.39 9.52
C SER A 200 -4.92 3.02 9.83
N GLU A 201 -4.24 2.34 8.90
CA GLU A 201 -2.91 1.76 9.10
C GLU A 201 -1.82 2.44 8.28
N ILE A 202 -2.17 3.11 7.18
CA ILE A 202 -1.21 3.72 6.24
C ILE A 202 -0.31 4.78 6.90
N GLY A 203 -0.82 5.46 7.94
CA GLY A 203 -0.07 6.47 8.69
C GLY A 203 1.14 5.91 9.46
N ALA A 204 1.09 4.62 9.82
CA ALA A 204 2.17 3.95 10.55
C ALA A 204 3.33 3.50 9.65
N LEU A 205 3.11 3.39 8.33
CA LEU A 205 4.11 2.95 7.36
C LEU A 205 4.91 4.14 6.84
N LEU A 206 6.23 4.03 6.89
CA LEU A 206 7.15 5.06 6.41
C LEU A 206 7.97 4.54 5.22
N HIS A 207 8.40 5.47 4.36
CA HIS A 207 9.40 5.15 3.33
C HIS A 207 10.68 4.63 4.00
N GLY A 208 11.22 3.54 3.49
CA GLY A 208 12.41 2.89 4.03
C GLY A 208 12.14 1.86 5.13
N ASP A 209 10.88 1.68 5.56
CA ASP A 209 10.55 0.62 6.52
C ASP A 209 10.84 -0.76 5.92
N LYS A 210 11.41 -1.62 6.76
CA LYS A 210 11.72 -3.01 6.41
C LYS A 210 10.48 -3.88 6.61
N LEU A 211 10.30 -4.81 5.70
CA LEU A 211 9.22 -5.78 5.72
C LEU A 211 9.68 -7.11 5.12
N VAL A 212 8.92 -8.16 5.34
CA VAL A 212 9.18 -9.49 4.79
C VAL A 212 8.07 -9.82 3.80
N VAL A 213 8.47 -10.21 2.59
CA VAL A 213 7.57 -10.67 1.54
C VAL A 213 7.66 -12.18 1.44
N ALA A 214 6.64 -12.88 1.90
CA ALA A 214 6.54 -14.34 1.81
C ALA A 214 5.77 -14.73 0.55
N LEU A 215 6.34 -15.67 -0.22
CA LEU A 215 5.74 -16.25 -1.40
C LEU A 215 5.37 -17.71 -1.15
N PRO A 216 4.10 -17.99 -0.85
CA PRO A 216 3.66 -19.35 -0.56
C PRO A 216 3.90 -20.33 -1.74
N ALA A 217 3.77 -19.83 -2.97
CA ALA A 217 3.96 -20.63 -4.18
C ALA A 217 5.38 -21.19 -4.32
N LEU A 218 6.41 -20.46 -3.84
CA LEU A 218 7.81 -20.86 -3.91
C LEU A 218 8.34 -21.37 -2.56
N ASN A 219 7.53 -21.28 -1.50
CA ASN A 219 7.94 -21.53 -0.11
C ASN A 219 9.20 -20.75 0.30
N GLN A 220 9.28 -19.48 -0.17
CA GLN A 220 10.40 -18.57 0.06
C GLN A 220 9.92 -17.26 0.66
N SER A 221 10.83 -16.57 1.33
CA SER A 221 10.60 -15.23 1.88
C SER A 221 11.78 -14.32 1.53
N PHE A 222 11.49 -13.07 1.22
CA PHE A 222 12.45 -12.05 0.84
C PHE A 222 12.32 -10.84 1.75
N ASP A 223 13.46 -10.30 2.14
CA ASP A 223 13.47 -8.99 2.75
C ASP A 223 13.13 -7.93 1.71
N ALA A 224 12.35 -6.95 2.11
CA ALA A 224 11.98 -5.86 1.25
C ALA A 224 11.95 -4.53 2.02
N THR A 225 11.95 -3.44 1.27
CA THR A 225 11.95 -2.08 1.83
C THR A 225 10.87 -1.27 1.13
N ILE A 226 10.06 -0.53 1.88
CA ILE A 226 9.03 0.36 1.32
C ILE A 226 9.69 1.46 0.48
N ASP A 227 9.36 1.48 -0.82
CA ASP A 227 9.88 2.41 -1.82
C ASP A 227 8.88 3.55 -2.06
N GLU A 228 7.61 3.19 -2.30
CA GLU A 228 6.58 4.16 -2.64
C GLU A 228 5.29 3.91 -1.87
N LYS A 229 4.61 4.99 -1.54
CA LYS A 229 3.28 4.99 -0.93
C LYS A 229 2.37 5.95 -1.70
N SER A 230 1.23 5.47 -2.17
CA SER A 230 0.24 6.33 -2.83
C SER A 230 -0.27 7.40 -1.88
N PHE A 231 -0.48 8.63 -2.39
CA PHE A 231 -1.12 9.72 -1.65
C PHE A 231 -2.63 9.77 -1.85
N ILE A 232 -3.16 8.94 -2.74
CA ILE A 232 -4.59 8.90 -3.05
C ILE A 232 -5.10 7.48 -2.78
N ALA A 233 -6.16 7.39 -1.98
CA ALA A 233 -6.83 6.11 -1.73
C ALA A 233 -7.65 5.66 -2.95
N THR A 234 -7.79 4.36 -3.10
CA THR A 234 -8.77 3.79 -4.05
C THR A 234 -10.19 4.11 -3.58
N ARG A 235 -11.04 4.63 -4.48
CA ARG A 235 -12.37 5.15 -4.12
C ARG A 235 -13.32 4.10 -3.53
N LEU A 236 -13.21 2.84 -3.96
CA LEU A 236 -14.12 1.78 -3.55
C LEU A 236 -13.71 1.13 -2.22
N ALA A 237 -12.42 0.94 -1.99
CA ALA A 237 -11.93 0.17 -0.85
C ALA A 237 -11.31 1.03 0.26
N HIS A 238 -11.16 2.35 0.06
CA HIS A 238 -10.46 3.26 0.97
C HIS A 238 -9.09 2.72 1.40
N THR A 239 -8.36 2.16 0.44
CA THR A 239 -7.02 1.59 0.64
C THR A 239 -5.99 2.35 -0.15
N TYR A 240 -4.77 2.39 0.36
CA TYR A 240 -3.62 3.01 -0.27
C TYR A 240 -2.71 1.95 -0.86
N LYS A 241 -2.25 2.17 -2.09
CA LYS A 241 -1.25 1.30 -2.73
C LYS A 241 0.13 1.61 -2.15
N VAL A 242 0.83 0.56 -1.75
CA VAL A 242 2.21 0.61 -1.27
C VAL A 242 3.05 -0.32 -2.13
N THR A 243 4.26 0.12 -2.47
CA THR A 243 5.22 -0.66 -3.25
C THR A 243 6.50 -0.81 -2.45
N ALA A 244 7.01 -2.02 -2.37
CA ALA A 244 8.26 -2.36 -1.71
C ALA A 244 9.23 -3.04 -2.68
N ILE A 245 10.52 -2.69 -2.60
CA ILE A 245 11.58 -3.29 -3.40
C ILE A 245 12.08 -4.53 -2.67
N LEU A 246 12.06 -5.68 -3.34
CA LEU A 246 12.64 -6.93 -2.84
C LEU A 246 14.16 -6.88 -2.91
N GLN A 247 14.79 -7.39 -1.85
CA GLN A 247 16.25 -7.53 -1.79
C GLN A 247 16.65 -8.95 -2.16
N ASN A 248 17.86 -9.11 -2.71
CA ASN A 248 18.47 -10.41 -3.02
C ASN A 248 17.60 -11.36 -3.89
N CYS A 249 16.79 -10.78 -4.80
CA CYS A 249 15.88 -11.56 -5.66
C CYS A 249 16.36 -11.70 -7.10
N LYS A 250 17.61 -11.30 -7.43
CA LYS A 250 18.11 -11.26 -8.82
C LYS A 250 18.27 -12.64 -9.45
N ASP A 251 18.64 -13.63 -8.66
CA ASP A 251 18.96 -14.98 -9.12
C ASP A 251 17.80 -15.96 -8.95
N VAL A 252 16.58 -15.45 -8.76
CA VAL A 252 15.38 -16.27 -8.59
C VAL A 252 14.55 -16.20 -9.87
N ASP A 253 14.86 -17.08 -10.82
CA ASP A 253 14.19 -17.12 -12.13
C ASP A 253 12.71 -17.43 -12.03
N ASP A 254 12.29 -18.22 -11.04
CA ASP A 254 10.91 -18.62 -10.81
C ASP A 254 10.05 -17.52 -10.15
N LEU A 255 10.66 -16.39 -9.77
CA LEU A 255 9.92 -15.26 -9.19
C LEU A 255 9.29 -14.40 -10.29
N LEU A 256 8.10 -14.78 -10.72
CA LEU A 256 7.40 -14.16 -11.84
C LEU A 256 6.45 -13.03 -11.38
N PRO A 257 6.37 -11.93 -12.14
CA PRO A 257 5.31 -10.93 -11.94
C PRO A 257 3.92 -11.56 -12.01
N GLY A 258 2.99 -11.06 -11.16
CA GLY A 258 1.65 -11.62 -11.00
C GLY A 258 1.53 -12.66 -9.88
N MET A 259 2.63 -13.14 -9.31
CA MET A 259 2.56 -14.03 -8.16
C MET A 259 2.01 -13.33 -6.92
N VAL A 260 1.08 -14.00 -6.24
CA VAL A 260 0.52 -13.52 -4.98
C VAL A 260 1.54 -13.68 -3.86
N CYS A 261 1.71 -12.65 -3.07
CA CYS A 261 2.59 -12.65 -1.90
C CYS A 261 1.86 -12.21 -0.63
N ARG A 262 2.43 -12.56 0.51
CA ARG A 262 2.04 -12.05 1.82
C ARG A 262 3.13 -11.09 2.31
N VAL A 263 2.75 -9.87 2.55
CA VAL A 263 3.65 -8.83 3.05
C VAL A 263 3.46 -8.70 4.54
N VAL A 264 4.48 -9.03 5.30
CA VAL A 264 4.50 -8.96 6.76
C VAL A 264 5.27 -7.71 7.16
N VAL A 265 4.58 -6.77 7.78
CA VAL A 265 5.16 -5.55 8.32
C VAL A 265 5.29 -5.67 9.82
N GLU A 266 6.52 -5.58 10.33
CA GLU A 266 6.75 -5.50 11.76
C GLU A 266 6.43 -4.07 12.23
N ASN A 267 5.30 -3.90 12.90
CA ASN A 267 4.95 -2.64 13.54
C ASN A 267 5.80 -2.40 14.79
N LYS A 268 5.77 -1.16 15.28
CA LYS A 268 6.42 -0.78 16.52
C LYS A 268 5.97 -1.70 17.64
N GLN A 269 6.92 -2.11 18.47
CA GLN A 269 6.68 -2.88 19.68
C GLN A 269 5.63 -2.14 20.56
N ILE A 270 4.44 -2.72 20.69
CA ILE A 270 3.45 -2.23 21.63
C ILE A 270 3.84 -2.76 23.00
N LYS A 271 4.13 -1.84 23.90
CA LYS A 271 4.32 -2.14 25.32
C LYS A 271 2.97 -2.14 25.99
N GLY A 272 2.73 -3.11 26.84
CA GLY A 272 1.47 -3.22 27.55
C GLY A 272 1.58 -4.26 28.66
N TYR A 273 0.45 -4.78 29.06
CA TYR A 273 0.35 -5.77 30.12
C TYR A 273 -0.30 -7.03 29.56
N ILE A 274 0.30 -8.18 29.76
CA ILE A 274 -0.26 -9.47 29.35
C ILE A 274 -1.08 -10.03 30.50
N VAL A 275 -2.34 -10.36 30.21
CA VAL A 275 -3.24 -11.04 31.12
C VAL A 275 -3.87 -12.24 30.40
N SER A 276 -4.17 -13.30 31.13
CA SER A 276 -4.86 -14.46 30.57
C SER A 276 -6.21 -14.05 29.96
N ALA A 277 -6.57 -14.64 28.83
CA ALA A 277 -7.83 -14.33 28.15
C ALA A 277 -9.07 -14.51 29.05
N GLY A 278 -9.00 -15.44 30.03
CA GLY A 278 -10.04 -15.67 31.04
C GLY A 278 -10.27 -14.49 32.00
N CYS A 279 -9.31 -13.56 32.15
CA CYS A 279 -9.47 -12.38 32.99
C CYS A 279 -10.30 -11.28 32.33
N VAL A 280 -10.38 -11.28 31.00
CA VAL A 280 -11.02 -10.21 30.22
C VAL A 280 -12.50 -10.51 30.01
N GLN A 281 -13.34 -9.56 30.40
CA GLN A 281 -14.78 -9.60 30.17
C GLN A 281 -15.17 -8.64 29.06
N THR A 282 -15.83 -9.16 28.02
CA THR A 282 -16.37 -8.37 26.93
C THR A 282 -17.83 -8.00 27.22
N GLN A 283 -18.18 -6.74 27.13
CA GLN A 283 -19.53 -6.22 27.31
C GLN A 283 -19.86 -5.24 26.17
N GLN A 284 -21.10 -4.77 26.12
CA GLN A 284 -21.52 -3.75 25.15
C GLN A 284 -20.75 -2.44 25.28
N SER A 285 -20.24 -2.12 26.48
CA SER A 285 -19.48 -0.91 26.78
C SER A 285 -17.95 -1.06 26.54
N GLY A 286 -17.48 -2.23 26.10
CA GLY A 286 -16.05 -2.49 25.89
C GLY A 286 -15.54 -3.67 26.72
N HIS A 287 -14.22 -3.68 26.92
CA HIS A 287 -13.51 -4.73 27.66
C HIS A 287 -13.21 -4.27 29.09
N SER A 288 -13.31 -5.17 30.07
CA SER A 288 -13.00 -4.89 31.45
C SER A 288 -12.35 -6.09 32.14
N VAL A 289 -11.57 -5.84 33.16
CA VAL A 289 -10.97 -6.82 34.06
C VAL A 289 -11.32 -6.50 35.50
N TRP A 290 -11.26 -7.48 36.39
CA TRP A 290 -11.37 -7.28 37.82
C TRP A 290 -9.98 -7.14 38.42
N VAL A 291 -9.65 -5.96 38.95
CA VAL A 291 -8.39 -5.66 39.62
C VAL A 291 -8.60 -5.67 41.13
N ILE A 292 -7.63 -6.18 41.88
CA ILE A 292 -7.66 -6.17 43.33
C ILE A 292 -6.99 -4.92 43.84
N ARG A 293 -7.74 -4.06 44.52
CA ARG A 293 -7.22 -2.86 45.18
C ARG A 293 -7.66 -2.84 46.64
N ASN A 294 -6.72 -2.75 47.57
CA ASN A 294 -6.97 -2.73 49.00
C ASN A 294 -7.84 -3.92 49.48
N GLY A 295 -7.62 -5.13 48.98
CA GLY A 295 -8.36 -6.35 49.32
C GLY A 295 -9.80 -6.38 48.80
N ARG A 296 -10.15 -5.53 47.85
CA ARG A 296 -11.46 -5.45 47.21
C ARG A 296 -11.35 -5.57 45.71
N ALA A 297 -12.35 -6.19 45.09
CA ALA A 297 -12.47 -6.26 43.65
C ALA A 297 -12.98 -4.95 43.05
N GLU A 298 -12.24 -4.37 42.13
CA GLU A 298 -12.60 -3.18 41.38
C GLU A 298 -12.64 -3.51 39.90
N ARG A 299 -13.73 -3.12 39.24
CA ARG A 299 -13.87 -3.33 37.82
C ARG A 299 -13.20 -2.21 37.06
N THR A 300 -12.19 -2.56 36.29
CA THR A 300 -11.39 -1.59 35.51
C THR A 300 -11.60 -1.83 34.02
N MET A 301 -11.94 -0.77 33.28
CA MET A 301 -12.01 -0.80 31.82
C MET A 301 -10.62 -0.87 31.25
N VAL A 302 -10.44 -1.70 30.21
CA VAL A 302 -9.14 -1.92 29.57
C VAL A 302 -9.25 -1.82 28.06
N ASN A 303 -8.17 -1.33 27.44
CA ASN A 303 -8.04 -1.32 26.00
C ASN A 303 -7.16 -2.50 25.56
N ILE A 304 -7.74 -3.40 24.77
CA ILE A 304 -7.01 -4.53 24.18
C ILE A 304 -6.25 -4.04 22.97
N ALA A 305 -4.94 -4.27 22.96
CA ALA A 305 -4.11 -4.02 21.78
C ALA A 305 -4.13 -5.22 20.82
N GLU A 306 -3.99 -6.45 21.38
CA GLU A 306 -3.89 -7.66 20.56
C GLU A 306 -4.15 -8.93 21.40
N PHE A 307 -4.55 -10.00 20.72
CA PHE A 307 -4.57 -11.36 21.30
C PHE A 307 -3.22 -12.03 20.99
N VAL A 308 -2.55 -12.48 22.05
CA VAL A 308 -1.24 -13.12 21.96
C VAL A 308 -1.35 -14.61 22.37
N GLU A 309 -0.35 -15.41 22.02
CA GLU A 309 -0.34 -16.84 22.28
C GLU A 309 -0.64 -17.19 23.75
N ASN A 310 -0.14 -16.39 24.69
CA ASN A 310 -0.30 -16.60 26.13
C ASN A 310 -1.37 -15.72 26.80
N GLY A 311 -2.26 -15.08 26.03
CA GLY A 311 -3.32 -14.26 26.61
C GLY A 311 -3.72 -13.05 25.77
N VAL A 312 -3.91 -11.93 26.44
CA VAL A 312 -4.35 -10.65 25.83
C VAL A 312 -3.38 -9.55 26.23
N LEU A 313 -2.85 -8.84 25.25
CA LEU A 313 -2.05 -7.64 25.47
C LEU A 313 -2.97 -6.44 25.66
N VAL A 314 -2.93 -5.88 26.87
CA VAL A 314 -3.69 -4.69 27.27
C VAL A 314 -2.76 -3.47 27.15
N SER A 315 -3.16 -2.49 26.36
CA SER A 315 -2.38 -1.25 26.15
C SER A 315 -2.64 -0.18 27.19
N ASP A 316 -3.85 -0.18 27.80
CA ASP A 316 -4.23 0.84 28.77
C ASP A 316 -5.27 0.28 29.77
N GLY A 317 -5.32 0.88 30.97
CA GLY A 317 -6.25 0.51 32.03
C GLY A 317 -5.64 -0.35 33.14
N LEU A 318 -4.40 -0.84 32.99
CA LEU A 318 -3.65 -1.61 34.00
C LEU A 318 -2.34 -0.94 34.36
N GLN A 319 -1.80 -1.31 35.51
CA GLN A 319 -0.47 -0.88 35.98
C GLN A 319 0.40 -2.10 36.27
N ALA A 320 1.72 -1.89 36.22
CA ALA A 320 2.67 -2.93 36.58
C ALA A 320 2.47 -3.38 38.04
N GLY A 321 2.30 -4.70 38.25
CA GLY A 321 2.08 -5.27 39.58
C GLY A 321 0.60 -5.28 40.01
N ASP A 322 -0.33 -4.80 39.21
CA ASP A 322 -1.76 -5.02 39.47
C ASP A 322 -2.03 -6.53 39.56
N THR A 323 -2.93 -6.90 40.47
CA THR A 323 -3.40 -8.27 40.58
C THR A 323 -4.79 -8.36 40.01
N VAL A 324 -4.98 -9.21 39.01
CA VAL A 324 -6.27 -9.42 38.34
C VAL A 324 -6.88 -10.75 38.73
N ILE A 325 -8.21 -10.84 38.66
CA ILE A 325 -8.93 -12.06 39.00
C ILE A 325 -9.13 -12.89 37.72
N SER A 326 -8.60 -14.09 37.72
CA SER A 326 -8.69 -15.03 36.62
C SER A 326 -9.94 -15.91 36.65
N LYS A 327 -10.39 -16.31 37.87
CA LYS A 327 -11.60 -17.12 38.04
C LYS A 327 -12.41 -16.68 39.28
N GLY A 328 -13.69 -17.03 39.32
CA GLY A 328 -14.58 -16.73 40.46
C GLY A 328 -15.35 -15.42 40.34
N TYR A 329 -15.16 -14.62 39.31
CA TYR A 329 -15.74 -13.28 39.12
C TYR A 329 -17.23 -13.24 38.72
N GLN A 330 -17.87 -14.36 38.39
CA GLN A 330 -19.23 -14.39 37.83
C GLN A 330 -20.33 -13.81 38.76
N LYS A 331 -20.10 -13.79 40.05
CA LYS A 331 -21.05 -13.26 41.06
C LYS A 331 -20.51 -11.98 41.74
N MET A 332 -19.41 -11.42 41.19
CA MET A 332 -18.78 -10.25 41.80
C MET A 332 -19.50 -8.94 41.50
N TYR A 333 -19.34 -8.02 42.42
CA TYR A 333 -19.74 -6.61 42.28
C TYR A 333 -18.58 -5.71 42.70
N ASN A 334 -18.66 -4.47 42.27
CA ASN A 334 -17.61 -3.49 42.56
C ASN A 334 -17.52 -3.24 44.09
N GLY A 335 -16.31 -3.41 44.68
CA GLY A 335 -16.08 -3.31 46.11
C GLY A 335 -16.25 -4.61 46.90
N ALA A 336 -16.52 -5.76 46.26
CA ALA A 336 -16.64 -7.07 46.93
C ALA A 336 -15.33 -7.45 47.63
N ARG A 337 -15.42 -8.01 48.84
CA ARG A 337 -14.28 -8.61 49.55
C ARG A 337 -13.92 -9.93 48.92
N ILE A 338 -12.65 -10.20 48.81
CA ILE A 338 -12.12 -11.41 48.19
C ILE A 338 -11.27 -12.19 49.18
N SER A 339 -11.29 -13.52 49.04
CA SER A 339 -10.35 -14.44 49.67
C SER A 339 -9.64 -15.23 48.56
N PHE A 340 -8.34 -15.46 48.68
CA PHE A 340 -7.49 -16.20 47.76
C PHE A 340 -6.50 -17.11 48.49
#